data_7ae0c7cbb82802d25241d498f3652131
#
_entry.id   7ae0c7cbb82802d25241d498f3652131
#
_cell.length_a   1.000
_cell.length_b   1.000
_cell.length_c   1.000
_cell.angle_alpha   90.00
_cell.angle_beta   90.00
_cell.angle_gamma   90.00
#
_symmetry.space_group_name_H-M   'P 1'
#
loop_
_entity.id
_entity.type
_entity.pdbx_description
1 polymer ?
#
loop_
_entity_poly.entity_id
_entity_poly.type
_entity_poly.pdbx_seq_one_letter_code
_entity_poly.pdbx_strand_id
1 'polypeptide(L)'
;MNILVTGSSGWLGQTLVPRLARDGHKVVGLDPEAGATTSVVGSVVDRALVRRIIRDEGIGAIVHAAARHKPHIETHDNSEFVAVNVQGTLNLLEEAVAPGSKVDCFVFTSTTSLMISQEIRDGKAGGAKEAVWIDETMAPLKPRNIYGVTKLAAEELCRLFDRLHRLPVLV
;
A
#
# COMPACT_ATOMS: atom_id res chain seq x y z
N MET A 1 9.44 -4.04 -17.89
CA MET A 1 7.98 -3.81 -17.78
C MET A 1 7.70 -2.38 -17.35
N ASN A 2 6.43 -1.92 -17.44
CA ASN A 2 6.03 -0.63 -16.92
C ASN A 2 5.47 -0.81 -15.52
N ILE A 3 6.01 -0.10 -14.54
CA ILE A 3 5.66 -0.26 -13.12
C ILE A 3 5.13 1.07 -12.57
N LEU A 4 3.95 1.04 -11.98
CA LEU A 4 3.43 2.16 -11.20
C LEU A 4 3.90 2.02 -9.75
N VAL A 5 4.60 3.03 -9.24
CA VAL A 5 4.96 3.14 -7.82
C VAL A 5 4.16 4.28 -7.21
N THR A 6 3.25 3.98 -6.31
CA THR A 6 2.52 5.01 -5.55
C THR A 6 3.24 5.32 -4.24
N GLY A 7 3.15 6.54 -3.76
CA GLY A 7 3.99 6.99 -2.64
C GLY A 7 5.43 7.24 -3.08
N SER A 8 5.61 7.69 -4.32
CA SER A 8 6.92 7.78 -4.96
C SER A 8 7.85 8.83 -4.33
N SER A 9 7.32 9.90 -3.74
CA SER A 9 8.10 10.90 -2.98
C SER A 9 8.36 10.50 -1.53
N GLY A 10 7.74 9.42 -1.03
CA GLY A 10 7.97 8.88 0.30
C GLY A 10 9.34 8.21 0.42
N TRP A 11 9.75 7.92 1.66
CA TRP A 11 11.05 7.30 1.95
C TRP A 11 11.32 6.02 1.14
N LEU A 12 10.34 5.11 1.08
CA LEU A 12 10.47 3.88 0.29
C LEU A 12 10.50 4.18 -1.20
N GLY A 13 9.60 5.05 -1.69
CA GLY A 13 9.49 5.40 -3.09
C GLY A 13 10.76 6.03 -3.66
N GLN A 14 11.37 6.95 -2.93
CA GLN A 14 12.63 7.60 -3.33
C GLN A 14 13.80 6.61 -3.51
N THR A 15 13.78 5.49 -2.81
CA THR A 15 14.79 4.44 -2.93
C THR A 15 14.41 3.43 -4.03
N LEU A 16 13.14 3.07 -4.09
CA LEU A 16 12.65 2.00 -4.96
C LEU A 16 12.60 2.42 -6.43
N VAL A 17 12.10 3.63 -6.72
CA VAL A 17 11.97 4.12 -8.10
C VAL A 17 13.30 4.11 -8.87
N PRO A 18 14.41 4.70 -8.36
CA PRO A 18 15.67 4.63 -9.07
C PRO A 18 16.26 3.21 -9.13
N ARG A 19 15.94 2.35 -8.18
CA ARG A 19 16.40 0.95 -8.22
C ARG A 19 15.71 0.20 -9.36
N LEU A 20 14.39 0.26 -9.45
CA LEU A 20 13.63 -0.38 -10.53
C LEU A 20 14.03 0.16 -11.90
N ALA A 21 14.29 1.47 -12.03
CA ALA A 21 14.75 2.06 -13.27
C ALA A 21 16.13 1.52 -13.69
N ARG A 22 17.07 1.36 -12.75
CA ARG A 22 18.38 0.72 -13.01
C ARG A 22 18.27 -0.73 -13.43
N ASP A 23 17.26 -1.44 -12.93
CA ASP A 23 16.97 -2.82 -13.29
C ASP A 23 16.24 -2.93 -14.67
N GLY A 24 16.10 -1.82 -15.40
CA GLY A 24 15.58 -1.79 -16.78
C GLY A 24 14.06 -1.67 -16.87
N HIS A 25 13.38 -1.29 -15.80
CA HIS A 25 11.93 -1.03 -15.82
C HIS A 25 11.62 0.43 -16.18
N LYS A 26 10.51 0.66 -16.89
CA LYS A 26 9.91 1.99 -16.99
C LYS A 26 9.07 2.22 -15.74
N VAL A 27 9.44 3.21 -14.93
CA VAL A 27 8.74 3.47 -13.68
C VAL A 27 7.94 4.77 -13.78
N VAL A 28 6.68 4.70 -13.41
CA VAL A 28 5.78 5.86 -13.24
C VAL A 28 5.57 6.07 -11.74
N GLY A 29 6.06 7.17 -11.20
CA GLY A 29 5.87 7.55 -9.80
C GLY A 29 4.61 8.41 -9.64
N LEU A 30 3.71 8.03 -8.74
CA LEU A 30 2.52 8.78 -8.35
C LEU A 30 2.61 9.19 -6.88
N ASP A 31 2.52 10.48 -6.61
CA ASP A 31 2.52 11.03 -5.25
C ASP A 31 1.83 12.40 -5.23
N PRO A 32 1.09 12.80 -4.18
CA PRO A 32 0.60 14.16 -4.05
C PRO A 32 1.71 15.21 -3.93
N GLU A 33 2.89 14.80 -3.45
CA GLU A 33 4.06 15.65 -3.33
C GLU A 33 4.95 15.54 -4.59
N ALA A 34 5.30 16.68 -5.18
CA ALA A 34 6.28 16.72 -6.26
C ALA A 34 7.67 16.31 -5.75
N GLY A 35 8.40 15.56 -6.56
CA GLY A 35 9.76 15.14 -6.21
C GLY A 35 10.49 14.49 -7.37
N ALA A 36 11.77 14.22 -7.20
CA ALA A 36 12.64 13.64 -8.26
C ALA A 36 12.16 12.25 -8.75
N THR A 37 11.37 11.56 -7.94
CA THR A 37 10.85 10.21 -8.22
C THR A 37 9.35 10.22 -8.55
N THR A 38 8.73 11.40 -8.65
CA THR A 38 7.31 11.57 -8.97
C THR A 38 7.13 12.06 -10.40
N SER A 39 6.61 11.19 -11.26
CA SER A 39 6.28 11.52 -12.66
C SER A 39 4.91 12.18 -12.78
N VAL A 40 3.99 11.82 -11.90
CA VAL A 40 2.62 12.31 -11.86
C VAL A 40 2.31 12.82 -10.46
N VAL A 41 2.00 14.09 -10.34
CA VAL A 41 1.55 14.67 -9.08
C VAL A 41 0.04 14.45 -8.94
N GLY A 42 -0.37 13.73 -7.90
CA GLY A 42 -1.76 13.41 -7.66
C GLY A 42 -1.97 12.34 -6.60
N SER A 43 -3.22 12.03 -6.31
CA SER A 43 -3.60 11.11 -5.24
C SER A 43 -4.17 9.79 -5.78
N VAL A 44 -3.90 8.69 -5.08
CA VAL A 44 -4.55 7.38 -5.32
C VAL A 44 -6.07 7.42 -5.08
N VAL A 45 -6.56 8.44 -4.38
CA VAL A 45 -8.00 8.66 -4.15
C VAL A 45 -8.70 9.13 -5.43
N ASP A 46 -7.98 9.80 -6.34
CA ASP A 46 -8.49 10.17 -7.66
C ASP A 46 -8.51 8.95 -8.59
N ARG A 47 -9.63 8.25 -8.60
CA ARG A 47 -9.82 7.06 -9.43
C ARG A 47 -9.66 7.34 -10.92
N ALA A 48 -10.07 8.51 -11.40
CA ALA A 48 -9.97 8.85 -12.82
C ALA A 48 -8.50 9.01 -13.23
N LEU A 49 -7.69 9.63 -12.37
CA LEU A 49 -6.23 9.72 -12.53
C LEU A 49 -5.59 8.33 -12.54
N VAL A 50 -5.91 7.49 -11.56
CA VAL A 50 -5.38 6.10 -11.47
C VAL A 50 -5.69 5.32 -12.75
N ARG A 51 -6.94 5.36 -13.21
CA ARG A 51 -7.36 4.72 -14.47
C ARG A 51 -6.55 5.19 -15.66
N ARG A 52 -6.39 6.51 -15.80
CA ARG A 52 -5.63 7.10 -16.89
C ARG A 52 -4.17 6.62 -16.87
N ILE A 53 -3.51 6.66 -15.72
CA ILE A 53 -2.12 6.19 -15.58
C ILE A 53 -2.00 4.72 -15.99
N ILE A 54 -2.84 3.84 -15.44
CA ILE A 54 -2.77 2.41 -15.71
C ILE A 54 -2.92 2.11 -17.21
N ARG A 55 -3.85 2.79 -17.88
CA ARG A 55 -4.14 2.56 -19.30
C ARG A 55 -3.10 3.20 -20.22
N ASP A 56 -2.87 4.50 -20.04
CA ASP A 56 -2.07 5.28 -20.98
C ASP A 56 -0.58 4.90 -20.92
N GLU A 57 -0.10 4.56 -19.73
CA GLU A 57 1.26 4.10 -19.51
C GLU A 57 1.44 2.58 -19.70
N GLY A 58 0.35 1.85 -19.93
CA GLY A 58 0.37 0.40 -20.14
C GLY A 58 1.02 -0.33 -18.96
N ILE A 59 0.60 0.01 -17.74
CA ILE A 59 1.18 -0.53 -16.50
C ILE A 59 1.00 -2.04 -16.45
N GLY A 60 2.10 -2.77 -16.22
CA GLY A 60 2.11 -4.22 -16.03
C GLY A 60 2.22 -4.66 -14.57
N ALA A 61 2.75 -3.80 -13.68
CA ALA A 61 2.81 -4.08 -12.26
C ALA A 61 2.57 -2.82 -11.44
N ILE A 62 2.00 -2.99 -10.25
CA ILE A 62 1.78 -1.90 -9.30
C ILE A 62 2.53 -2.20 -8.00
N VAL A 63 3.34 -1.24 -7.52
CA VAL A 63 3.89 -1.24 -6.17
C VAL A 63 3.20 -0.13 -5.38
N HIS A 64 2.31 -0.54 -4.50
CA HIS A 64 1.50 0.39 -3.71
C HIS A 64 2.13 0.66 -2.35
N ALA A 65 2.87 1.78 -2.26
CA ALA A 65 3.49 2.24 -1.02
C ALA A 65 2.85 3.55 -0.48
N ALA A 66 1.95 4.18 -1.23
CA ALA A 66 1.21 5.34 -0.74
C ALA A 66 0.35 4.96 0.47
N ALA A 67 0.48 5.70 1.57
CA ALA A 67 -0.34 5.52 2.75
C ALA A 67 -0.31 6.76 3.64
N ARG A 68 -1.40 7.05 4.34
CA ARG A 68 -1.33 7.77 5.61
C ARG A 68 -0.81 6.79 6.65
N HIS A 69 0.29 7.11 7.33
CA HIS A 69 0.96 6.20 8.24
C HIS A 69 1.08 6.78 9.68
N LYS A 70 1.67 6.04 10.58
CA LYS A 70 1.63 6.33 12.02
C LYS A 70 1.94 7.79 12.42
N PRO A 71 2.96 8.50 11.88
CA PRO A 71 3.21 9.90 12.21
C PRO A 71 2.04 10.85 11.87
N HIS A 72 1.17 10.49 10.92
CA HIS A 72 0.03 11.30 10.52
C HIS A 72 -1.17 11.24 11.49
N ILE A 73 -1.18 10.30 12.46
CA ILE A 73 -2.32 10.12 13.39
C ILE A 73 -2.62 11.39 14.19
N GLU A 74 -1.60 12.18 14.50
CA GLU A 74 -1.74 13.40 15.30
C GLU A 74 -2.10 14.64 14.45
N THR A 75 -1.99 14.54 13.14
CA THR A 75 -2.09 15.71 12.23
C THR A 75 -3.17 15.59 11.15
N HIS A 76 -3.78 14.42 11.01
CA HIS A 76 -4.76 14.15 9.95
C HIS A 76 -5.99 13.44 10.52
N ASP A 77 -7.14 13.72 9.95
CA ASP A 77 -8.40 13.09 10.34
C ASP A 77 -8.46 11.60 9.98
N ASN A 78 -9.20 10.83 10.75
CA ASN A 78 -9.42 9.41 10.50
C ASN A 78 -10.00 9.15 9.10
N SER A 79 -10.83 10.05 8.59
CA SER A 79 -11.39 9.96 7.24
C SER A 79 -10.33 9.98 6.14
N GLU A 80 -9.23 10.70 6.32
CA GLU A 80 -8.12 10.70 5.37
C GLU A 80 -7.39 9.35 5.35
N PHE A 81 -7.26 8.70 6.51
CA PHE A 81 -6.71 7.33 6.55
C PHE A 81 -7.59 6.36 5.79
N VAL A 82 -8.90 6.44 5.94
CA VAL A 82 -9.85 5.62 5.18
C VAL A 82 -9.77 5.94 3.68
N ALA A 83 -9.79 7.21 3.31
CA ALA A 83 -9.74 7.63 1.92
C ALA A 83 -8.44 7.17 1.22
N VAL A 84 -7.28 7.39 1.84
CA VAL A 84 -5.99 7.05 1.21
C VAL A 84 -5.71 5.56 1.29
N ASN A 85 -5.82 4.96 2.50
CA ASN A 85 -5.34 3.59 2.70
C ASN A 85 -6.34 2.53 2.23
N VAL A 86 -7.66 2.81 2.31
CA VAL A 86 -8.69 1.84 1.91
C VAL A 86 -9.23 2.17 0.53
N GLN A 87 -9.80 3.36 0.33
CA GLN A 87 -10.38 3.72 -0.97
C GLN A 87 -9.31 3.83 -2.05
N GLY A 88 -8.13 4.39 -1.74
CA GLY A 88 -7.01 4.46 -2.67
C GLY A 88 -6.52 3.08 -3.11
N THR A 89 -6.41 2.13 -2.17
CA THR A 89 -6.08 0.73 -2.48
C THR A 89 -7.16 0.09 -3.35
N LEU A 90 -8.44 0.29 -3.02
CA LEU A 90 -9.55 -0.24 -3.81
C LEU A 90 -9.54 0.32 -5.24
N ASN A 91 -9.32 1.63 -5.42
CA ASN A 91 -9.22 2.24 -6.74
C ASN A 91 -8.13 1.58 -7.60
N LEU A 92 -6.94 1.34 -7.02
CA LEU A 92 -5.84 0.68 -7.72
C LEU A 92 -6.18 -0.76 -8.09
N LEU A 93 -6.77 -1.52 -7.19
CA LEU A 93 -7.16 -2.92 -7.42
C LEU A 93 -8.25 -3.03 -8.49
N GLU A 94 -9.30 -2.20 -8.43
CA GLU A 94 -10.38 -2.20 -9.43
C GLU A 94 -9.88 -1.82 -10.82
N GLU A 95 -9.00 -0.83 -10.94
CA GLU A 95 -8.43 -0.44 -12.22
C GLU A 95 -7.37 -1.45 -12.72
N ALA A 96 -6.70 -2.16 -11.81
CA ALA A 96 -5.79 -3.25 -12.16
C ALA A 96 -6.51 -4.42 -12.85
N VAL A 97 -7.74 -4.75 -12.42
CA VAL A 97 -8.53 -5.85 -13.00
C VAL A 97 -9.56 -5.39 -14.03
N ALA A 98 -9.60 -4.10 -14.36
CA ALA A 98 -10.57 -3.55 -15.31
C ALA A 98 -10.31 -4.07 -16.73
N PRO A 99 -11.36 -4.21 -17.57
CA PRO A 99 -11.19 -4.64 -18.96
C PRO A 99 -10.15 -3.78 -19.71
N GLY A 100 -9.19 -4.47 -20.33
CA GLY A 100 -8.09 -3.83 -21.07
C GLY A 100 -6.87 -3.41 -20.22
N SER A 101 -6.91 -3.62 -18.90
CA SER A 101 -5.71 -3.51 -18.06
C SER A 101 -4.68 -4.58 -18.42
N LYS A 102 -3.40 -4.23 -18.27
CA LYS A 102 -2.27 -5.15 -18.45
C LYS A 102 -1.57 -5.48 -17.14
N VAL A 103 -2.19 -5.09 -16.01
CA VAL A 103 -1.61 -5.35 -14.69
C VAL A 103 -1.74 -6.83 -14.38
N ASP A 104 -0.61 -7.47 -14.16
CA ASP A 104 -0.48 -8.89 -13.85
C ASP A 104 0.17 -9.16 -12.49
N CYS A 105 0.53 -8.10 -11.74
CA CYS A 105 1.08 -8.22 -10.40
C CYS A 105 0.79 -6.96 -9.58
N PHE A 106 0.42 -7.16 -8.31
CA PHE A 106 0.17 -6.10 -7.34
C PHE A 106 0.97 -6.34 -6.06
N VAL A 107 1.88 -5.43 -5.73
CA VAL A 107 2.67 -5.48 -4.50
C VAL A 107 2.12 -4.44 -3.53
N PHE A 108 1.64 -4.89 -2.37
CA PHE A 108 1.11 -4.03 -1.33
C PHE A 108 2.07 -3.92 -0.15
N THR A 109 2.52 -2.72 0.15
CA THR A 109 3.35 -2.48 1.33
C THR A 109 2.48 -2.43 2.58
N SER A 110 2.49 -3.47 3.39
CA SER A 110 1.77 -3.52 4.66
C SER A 110 2.64 -3.09 5.85
N THR A 111 2.31 -3.54 7.05
CA THR A 111 2.97 -3.11 8.29
C THR A 111 2.86 -4.16 9.38
N THR A 112 3.94 -4.37 10.12
CA THR A 112 3.93 -5.19 11.33
C THR A 112 3.07 -4.61 12.47
N SER A 113 2.64 -3.34 12.35
CA SER A 113 1.72 -2.72 13.32
C SER A 113 0.37 -3.44 13.45
N LEU A 114 -0.01 -4.27 12.48
CA LEU A 114 -1.21 -5.11 12.53
C LEU A 114 -1.11 -6.18 13.64
N MET A 115 0.10 -6.67 13.86
CA MET A 115 0.42 -7.79 14.75
C MET A 115 0.71 -7.32 16.17
N ILE A 116 1.03 -6.03 16.37
CA ILE A 116 1.38 -5.47 17.68
C ILE A 116 0.12 -5.00 18.39
N SER A 117 -0.49 -5.88 19.20
CA SER A 117 -1.63 -5.54 20.05
C SER A 117 -1.24 -4.58 21.20
N GLN A 118 -2.24 -4.01 21.87
CA GLN A 118 -1.98 -3.21 23.06
C GLN A 118 -1.32 -4.02 24.18
N GLU A 119 -1.69 -5.28 24.32
CA GLU A 119 -1.11 -6.20 25.31
C GLU A 119 0.38 -6.46 25.06
N ILE A 120 0.77 -6.66 23.78
CA ILE A 120 2.17 -6.79 23.40
C ILE A 120 2.93 -5.51 23.73
N ARG A 121 2.37 -4.34 23.38
CA ARG A 121 3.03 -3.07 23.66
C ARG A 121 3.21 -2.77 25.14
N ASP A 122 2.23 -3.18 25.95
CA ASP A 122 2.27 -3.00 27.43
C ASP A 122 3.14 -4.05 28.13
N GLY A 123 3.78 -4.96 27.37
CA GLY A 123 4.57 -6.06 27.92
C GLY A 123 3.75 -7.10 28.69
N LYS A 124 2.45 -7.20 28.41
CA LYS A 124 1.52 -8.12 29.09
C LYS A 124 1.31 -9.44 28.34
N ALA A 125 1.70 -9.52 27.07
CA ALA A 125 1.63 -10.73 26.29
C ALA A 125 2.86 -11.60 26.57
N GLY A 126 2.66 -12.89 26.80
CA GLY A 126 3.75 -13.87 26.88
C GLY A 126 4.61 -13.85 28.15
N GLY A 127 4.11 -13.33 29.28
CA GLY A 127 4.84 -13.38 30.55
C GLY A 127 5.90 -12.30 30.75
N ALA A 128 5.80 -11.20 30.04
CA ALA A 128 6.31 -9.84 30.35
C ALA A 128 7.83 -9.59 30.38
N LYS A 129 8.70 -10.55 30.11
CA LYS A 129 10.15 -10.31 30.10
C LYS A 129 10.87 -10.72 28.81
N GLU A 130 10.17 -11.36 27.89
CA GLU A 130 10.76 -11.86 26.65
C GLU A 130 10.25 -11.06 25.44
N ALA A 131 11.11 -10.93 24.42
CA ALA A 131 10.72 -10.34 23.15
C ALA A 131 9.64 -11.23 22.50
N VAL A 132 8.58 -10.61 21.99
CA VAL A 132 7.56 -11.30 21.20
C VAL A 132 8.05 -11.37 19.75
N TRP A 133 8.16 -12.57 19.21
CA TRP A 133 8.42 -12.77 17.79
C TRP A 133 7.16 -12.43 17.00
N ILE A 134 7.33 -11.65 15.94
CA ILE A 134 6.26 -11.24 15.04
C ILE A 134 6.45 -11.99 13.73
N ASP A 135 5.48 -12.82 13.38
CA ASP A 135 5.45 -13.57 12.13
C ASP A 135 4.02 -13.70 11.60
N GLU A 136 3.89 -14.29 10.42
CA GLU A 136 2.62 -14.42 9.69
C GLU A 136 1.61 -15.38 10.37
N THR A 137 2.02 -16.11 11.40
CA THR A 137 1.13 -17.01 12.16
C THR A 137 0.36 -16.29 13.27
N MET A 138 0.71 -15.03 13.56
CA MET A 138 0.04 -14.26 14.60
C MET A 138 -1.43 -14.01 14.27
N ALA A 139 -2.31 -14.54 15.10
CA ALA A 139 -3.76 -14.37 15.01
C ALA A 139 -4.40 -14.35 16.40
N PRO A 140 -5.52 -13.65 16.60
CA PRO A 140 -6.12 -12.68 15.66
C PRO A 140 -5.32 -11.37 15.60
N LEU A 141 -5.33 -10.71 14.45
CA LEU A 141 -4.75 -9.38 14.32
C LEU A 141 -5.58 -8.36 15.12
N LYS A 142 -4.92 -7.55 15.94
CA LYS A 142 -5.57 -6.57 16.82
C LYS A 142 -4.92 -5.19 16.66
N PRO A 143 -5.14 -4.50 15.53
CA PRO A 143 -4.56 -3.19 15.29
C PRO A 143 -5.08 -2.18 16.32
N ARG A 144 -4.19 -1.29 16.81
CA ARG A 144 -4.47 -0.40 17.94
C ARG A 144 -4.90 1.01 17.57
N ASN A 145 -4.82 1.37 16.30
CA ASN A 145 -5.11 2.71 15.82
C ASN A 145 -5.66 2.68 14.40
N ILE A 146 -6.15 3.83 13.93
CA ILE A 146 -6.73 3.99 12.60
C ILE A 146 -5.78 3.54 11.47
N TYR A 147 -4.47 3.80 11.60
CA TYR A 147 -3.49 3.34 10.62
C TYR A 147 -3.50 1.81 10.48
N GLY A 148 -3.38 1.10 11.60
CA GLY A 148 -3.41 -0.37 11.60
C GLY A 148 -4.75 -0.91 11.07
N VAL A 149 -5.88 -0.34 11.52
CA VAL A 149 -7.21 -0.76 11.05
C VAL A 149 -7.34 -0.60 9.53
N THR A 150 -6.93 0.54 8.99
CA THR A 150 -7.04 0.78 7.54
C THR A 150 -6.05 -0.05 6.72
N LYS A 151 -4.86 -0.37 7.26
CA LYS A 151 -3.92 -1.28 6.60
C LYS A 151 -4.44 -2.71 6.58
N LEU A 152 -5.07 -3.18 7.67
CA LEU A 152 -5.72 -4.49 7.71
C LEU A 152 -6.86 -4.58 6.69
N ALA A 153 -7.72 -3.57 6.64
CA ALA A 153 -8.79 -3.50 5.64
C ALA A 153 -8.25 -3.55 4.20
N ALA A 154 -7.15 -2.85 3.93
CA ALA A 154 -6.51 -2.86 2.62
C ALA A 154 -5.89 -4.24 2.28
N GLU A 155 -5.30 -4.95 3.26
CA GLU A 155 -4.85 -6.34 3.03
C GLU A 155 -6.01 -7.27 2.67
N GLU A 156 -7.15 -7.14 3.36
CA GLU A 156 -8.32 -7.96 3.05
C GLU A 156 -8.88 -7.67 1.65
N LEU A 157 -8.83 -6.41 1.19
CA LEU A 157 -9.13 -6.07 -0.21
C LEU A 157 -8.15 -6.76 -1.17
N CYS A 158 -6.86 -6.72 -0.89
CA CYS A 158 -5.84 -7.40 -1.68
C CYS A 158 -6.12 -8.91 -1.79
N ARG A 159 -6.37 -9.59 -0.67
CA ARG A 159 -6.73 -11.03 -0.63
C ARG A 159 -8.02 -11.33 -1.38
N LEU A 160 -9.01 -10.42 -1.31
CA LEU A 160 -10.26 -10.56 -2.03
C LEU A 160 -10.03 -10.54 -3.54
N PHE A 161 -9.24 -9.58 -4.05
CA PHE A 161 -8.97 -9.42 -5.47
C PHE A 161 -8.11 -10.55 -6.05
N ASP A 162 -7.12 -11.03 -5.31
CA ASP A 162 -6.38 -12.23 -5.67
C ASP A 162 -7.31 -13.43 -5.86
N ARG A 163 -8.21 -13.69 -4.90
CA ARG A 163 -9.14 -14.81 -4.95
C ARG A 163 -10.21 -14.69 -6.05
N LEU A 164 -10.80 -13.50 -6.24
CA LEU A 164 -11.91 -13.31 -7.18
C LEU A 164 -11.46 -13.06 -8.61
N HIS A 165 -10.35 -12.36 -8.80
CA HIS A 165 -9.88 -11.92 -10.11
C HIS A 165 -8.59 -12.60 -10.54
N ARG A 166 -7.99 -13.45 -9.68
CA ARG A 166 -6.70 -14.09 -9.91
C ARG A 166 -5.57 -13.07 -10.19
N LEU A 167 -5.68 -11.90 -9.60
CA LEU A 167 -4.61 -10.92 -9.62
C LEU A 167 -3.55 -11.35 -8.61
N PRO A 168 -2.34 -11.73 -9.03
CA PRO A 168 -1.28 -12.07 -8.09
C PRO A 168 -0.95 -10.88 -7.17
N VAL A 169 -1.19 -11.05 -5.87
CA VAL A 169 -0.90 -10.03 -4.87
C VAL A 169 0.18 -10.51 -3.92
N LEU A 170 1.20 -9.67 -3.72
CA LEU A 170 2.21 -9.82 -2.68
C LEU A 170 1.96 -8.76 -1.60
N VAL A 171 1.96 -9.17 -0.33
CA VAL A 171 1.76 -8.29 0.82
C VAL A 171 3.03 -8.27 1.68
#